data_af8d1f8ba67d6c25f0ba80ef9064e294
#
_entry.id   af8d1f8ba67d6c25f0ba80ef9064e294
#
_cell.length_a   1.000
_cell.length_b   1.000
_cell.length_c   1.000
_cell.angle_alpha   90.00
_cell.angle_beta   90.00
_cell.angle_gamma   90.00
#
_symmetry.space_group_name_H-M   'P 1'
#
loop_
_entity.id
_entity.type
_entity.pdbx_description
1 polymer ?
#
loop_
_entity_poly.entity_id
_entity_poly.type
_entity_poly.pdbx_seq_one_letter_code
_entity_poly.pdbx_strand_id
1 'polypeptide(L)'
;MEAIYSDFYPRFIYVDKYRFSSNWVFPTSSAPYGLLRYIVSGSATFILNGICYEVAPDDVFYIPQDSLLSCSAKEEIVFISIRFVGSIQSQGTDLFQELWDIPILRSFSGTTQMKQYFEAVYASALSRHNFKMLEIRGRLNLIFAMLAQCREANLCQDTSLEEDRAKMEALFDVKSIQLRASKSAQQKNDPRITALEDYIITHPTENLSHAKMCEIADVSESTLRRLFKAKTGKTIYAYVREIKMTNAARRLLITNEPIAAISYALGYETPSYFSKCFREIFGMTPQEYRKTSHEV
;
A
#
# COMPACT_ATOMS: atom_id res chain seq x y z
N MET A 1 -0.70 24.48 -7.83
CA MET A 1 -1.36 23.15 -7.81
C MET A 1 -0.61 22.13 -8.65
N GLU A 2 -0.23 22.42 -9.88
CA GLU A 2 0.47 21.51 -10.80
C GLU A 2 1.77 20.89 -10.22
N ALA A 3 2.57 21.63 -9.47
CA ALA A 3 3.86 21.13 -8.96
C ALA A 3 3.74 20.02 -7.90
N ILE A 4 2.65 19.94 -7.13
CA ILE A 4 2.46 18.88 -6.14
C ILE A 4 1.95 17.60 -6.82
N TYR A 5 1.13 17.72 -7.84
CA TYR A 5 0.62 16.58 -8.61
C TYR A 5 1.72 15.89 -9.43
N SER A 6 2.73 16.64 -9.89
CA SER A 6 3.85 16.08 -10.68
C SER A 6 4.78 15.20 -9.84
N ASP A 7 4.91 15.49 -8.54
CA ASP A 7 5.87 14.82 -7.66
C ASP A 7 5.25 13.74 -6.76
N PHE A 8 3.89 13.71 -6.68
CA PHE A 8 3.17 12.69 -5.93
C PHE A 8 2.77 11.54 -6.83
N TYR A 9 3.25 10.34 -6.53
CA TYR A 9 2.95 9.10 -7.28
C TYR A 9 3.00 7.87 -6.37
N PRO A 10 2.29 6.79 -6.74
CA PRO A 10 2.37 5.53 -6.02
C PRO A 10 3.68 4.80 -6.36
N ARG A 11 4.40 4.38 -5.32
CA ARG A 11 5.60 3.55 -5.42
C ARG A 11 5.22 2.10 -5.15
N PHE A 12 5.36 1.27 -6.16
CA PHE A 12 5.06 -0.16 -6.12
C PHE A 12 5.96 -0.88 -5.10
N ILE A 13 5.36 -1.77 -4.29
CA ILE A 13 6.07 -2.69 -3.42
C ILE A 13 6.05 -4.09 -4.02
N TYR A 14 4.86 -4.70 -4.11
CA TYR A 14 4.63 -5.99 -4.76
C TYR A 14 3.16 -6.21 -5.09
N VAL A 15 2.90 -7.24 -5.89
CA VAL A 15 1.56 -7.68 -6.26
C VAL A 15 1.49 -9.19 -6.14
N ASP A 16 0.35 -9.69 -5.66
CA ASP A 16 0.02 -11.12 -5.65
C ASP A 16 -1.44 -11.33 -6.00
N LYS A 17 -1.73 -12.53 -6.54
CA LYS A 17 -3.08 -13.02 -6.74
C LYS A 17 -3.39 -14.03 -5.65
N TYR A 18 -4.46 -13.79 -4.92
CA TYR A 18 -4.89 -14.63 -3.80
C TYR A 18 -6.18 -15.35 -4.17
N ARG A 19 -6.29 -16.58 -3.71
CA ARG A 19 -7.50 -17.38 -3.71
C ARG A 19 -7.73 -17.88 -2.30
N PHE A 20 -8.90 -17.61 -1.75
CA PHE A 20 -9.32 -18.08 -0.44
C PHE A 20 -10.60 -18.90 -0.58
N SER A 21 -10.65 -20.02 0.15
CA SER A 21 -11.81 -20.91 0.17
C SER A 21 -13.01 -20.28 0.90
N SER A 22 -14.13 -20.96 0.84
CA SER A 22 -15.33 -20.61 1.63
C SER A 22 -15.03 -20.51 3.13
N ASN A 23 -15.74 -19.60 3.80
CA ASN A 23 -15.56 -19.30 5.23
C ASN A 23 -14.19 -18.68 5.60
N TRP A 24 -13.49 -18.09 4.62
CA TRP A 24 -12.29 -17.36 4.91
C TRP A 24 -12.55 -16.17 5.82
N VAL A 25 -11.70 -16.02 6.85
CA VAL A 25 -11.71 -14.88 7.78
C VAL A 25 -10.28 -14.38 7.94
N PHE A 26 -10.10 -13.08 7.70
CA PHE A 26 -8.88 -12.34 8.01
C PHE A 26 -9.19 -11.42 9.19
N PRO A 27 -8.58 -11.60 10.37
CA PRO A 27 -8.86 -10.79 11.54
C PRO A 27 -8.38 -9.36 11.36
N THR A 28 -8.92 -8.46 12.19
CA THR A 28 -8.55 -7.04 12.16
C THR A 28 -7.04 -6.86 12.35
N SER A 29 -6.40 -6.26 11.37
CA SER A 29 -4.98 -5.93 11.39
C SER A 29 -4.72 -4.58 10.75
N SER A 30 -3.63 -3.91 11.13
CA SER A 30 -3.20 -2.69 10.49
C SER A 30 -2.53 -2.99 9.14
N ALA A 31 -2.87 -2.20 8.12
CA ALA A 31 -2.25 -2.25 6.80
C ALA A 31 -1.04 -1.29 6.79
N PRO A 32 0.23 -1.76 6.85
CA PRO A 32 1.39 -0.89 6.97
C PRO A 32 1.75 -0.13 5.68
N TYR A 33 0.98 -0.33 4.61
CA TYR A 33 1.12 0.26 3.29
C TYR A 33 -0.25 0.41 2.63
N GLY A 34 -0.35 1.20 1.58
CA GLY A 34 -1.55 1.27 0.76
C GLY A 34 -1.74 -0.02 -0.05
N LEU A 35 -3.02 -0.44 -0.20
CA LEU A 35 -3.38 -1.59 -1.05
C LEU A 35 -4.46 -1.20 -2.03
N LEU A 36 -4.36 -1.77 -3.23
CA LEU A 36 -5.45 -1.84 -4.20
C LEU A 36 -5.79 -3.30 -4.41
N ARG A 37 -7.04 -3.69 -4.19
CA ARG A 37 -7.56 -5.04 -4.45
C ARG A 37 -8.57 -5.00 -5.58
N TYR A 38 -8.30 -5.72 -6.65
CA TYR A 38 -9.26 -5.98 -7.72
C TYR A 38 -9.89 -7.35 -7.51
N ILE A 39 -11.21 -7.39 -7.37
CA ILE A 39 -11.95 -8.65 -7.16
C ILE A 39 -12.14 -9.32 -8.53
N VAL A 40 -11.55 -10.51 -8.67
CA VAL A 40 -11.59 -11.29 -9.92
C VAL A 40 -12.85 -12.16 -9.96
N SER A 41 -13.19 -12.80 -8.83
CA SER A 41 -14.38 -13.63 -8.69
C SER A 41 -14.76 -13.79 -7.22
N GLY A 42 -16.01 -14.16 -6.96
CA GLY A 42 -16.57 -14.32 -5.62
C GLY A 42 -16.94 -12.97 -4.98
N SER A 43 -17.49 -13.06 -3.77
CA SER A 43 -17.92 -11.90 -2.98
C SER A 43 -17.39 -12.02 -1.55
N ALA A 44 -17.19 -10.86 -0.89
CA ALA A 44 -16.72 -10.82 0.48
C ALA A 44 -17.17 -9.54 1.19
N THR A 45 -17.15 -9.61 2.51
CA THR A 45 -17.34 -8.44 3.37
C THR A 45 -15.97 -7.95 3.85
N PHE A 46 -15.61 -6.72 3.52
CA PHE A 46 -14.41 -6.04 4.02
C PHE A 46 -14.82 -4.96 5.01
N ILE A 47 -14.20 -4.93 6.18
CA ILE A 47 -14.43 -3.92 7.20
C ILE A 47 -13.16 -3.07 7.29
N LEU A 48 -13.28 -1.80 6.92
CA LEU A 48 -12.18 -0.83 6.91
C LEU A 48 -12.49 0.27 7.93
N ASN A 49 -11.64 0.40 8.95
CA ASN A 49 -11.81 1.38 10.04
C ASN A 49 -13.21 1.33 10.68
N GLY A 50 -13.81 0.12 10.79
CA GLY A 50 -15.15 -0.10 11.33
C GLY A 50 -16.31 0.08 10.34
N ILE A 51 -16.06 0.52 9.10
CA ILE A 51 -17.07 0.64 8.05
C ILE A 51 -17.08 -0.64 7.21
N CYS A 52 -18.28 -1.19 7.00
CA CYS A 52 -18.52 -2.42 6.26
C CYS A 52 -18.71 -2.13 4.77
N TYR A 53 -18.04 -2.91 3.92
CA TYR A 53 -18.13 -2.85 2.47
C TYR A 53 -18.35 -4.26 1.91
N GLU A 54 -19.39 -4.43 1.11
CA GLU A 54 -19.59 -5.65 0.32
C GLU A 54 -18.86 -5.48 -1.02
N VAL A 55 -17.99 -6.43 -1.35
CA VAL A 55 -17.22 -6.42 -2.59
C VAL A 55 -17.64 -7.57 -3.49
N ALA A 56 -17.67 -7.30 -4.79
CA ALA A 56 -18.12 -8.21 -5.85
C ALA A 56 -17.11 -8.22 -7.01
N PRO A 57 -17.23 -9.13 -7.99
CA PRO A 57 -16.38 -9.12 -9.18
C PRO A 57 -16.37 -7.76 -9.88
N ASP A 58 -15.21 -7.39 -10.42
CA ASP A 58 -14.90 -6.11 -11.07
C ASP A 58 -14.84 -4.89 -10.13
N ASP A 59 -14.95 -5.09 -8.82
CA ASP A 59 -14.70 -4.03 -7.84
C ASP A 59 -13.21 -3.82 -7.60
N VAL A 60 -12.83 -2.55 -7.43
CA VAL A 60 -11.54 -2.14 -6.87
C VAL A 60 -11.77 -1.60 -5.47
N PHE A 61 -11.11 -2.21 -4.51
CA PHE A 61 -11.13 -1.79 -3.11
C PHE A 61 -9.79 -1.16 -2.73
N TYR A 62 -9.83 0.11 -2.36
CA TYR A 62 -8.67 0.86 -1.89
C TYR A 62 -8.57 0.80 -0.38
N ILE A 63 -7.40 0.48 0.13
CA ILE A 63 -7.10 0.43 1.56
C ILE A 63 -5.97 1.42 1.82
N PRO A 64 -6.24 2.56 2.49
CA PRO A 64 -5.22 3.51 2.89
C PRO A 64 -4.17 2.89 3.82
N GLN A 65 -2.95 3.39 3.77
CA GLN A 65 -1.90 2.99 4.72
C GLN A 65 -2.34 3.26 6.17
N ASP A 66 -1.92 2.40 7.08
CA ASP A 66 -2.21 2.43 8.52
C ASP A 66 -3.69 2.24 8.90
N SER A 67 -4.56 1.90 7.93
CA SER A 67 -5.95 1.55 8.17
C SER A 67 -6.10 0.19 8.86
N LEU A 68 -7.14 0.06 9.68
CA LEU A 68 -7.55 -1.22 10.27
C LEU A 68 -8.46 -1.97 9.29
N LEU A 69 -8.04 -3.14 8.88
CA LEU A 69 -8.75 -3.99 7.92
C LEU A 69 -9.06 -5.35 8.53
N SER A 70 -10.30 -5.81 8.38
CA SER A 70 -10.69 -7.21 8.49
C SER A 70 -11.50 -7.64 7.28
N CYS A 71 -11.45 -8.93 6.94
CA CYS A 71 -12.16 -9.46 5.78
C CYS A 71 -12.80 -10.80 6.12
N SER A 72 -13.95 -11.10 5.49
CA SER A 72 -14.57 -12.41 5.54
C SER A 72 -15.27 -12.71 4.22
N ALA A 73 -15.25 -13.97 3.82
CA ALA A 73 -15.98 -14.45 2.65
C ALA A 73 -16.73 -15.74 3.00
N LYS A 74 -17.99 -15.85 2.57
CA LYS A 74 -18.81 -17.04 2.73
C LYS A 74 -18.55 -18.07 1.63
N GLU A 75 -18.09 -17.60 0.48
CA GLU A 75 -17.79 -18.37 -0.73
C GLU A 75 -16.32 -18.21 -1.09
N GLU A 76 -15.85 -18.95 -2.10
CA GLU A 76 -14.51 -18.75 -2.64
C GLU A 76 -14.37 -17.33 -3.19
N ILE A 77 -13.30 -16.65 -2.84
CA ILE A 77 -12.96 -15.33 -3.38
C ILE A 77 -11.57 -15.34 -3.99
N VAL A 78 -11.46 -14.70 -5.17
CA VAL A 78 -10.18 -14.49 -5.85
C VAL A 78 -9.98 -12.99 -6.09
N PHE A 79 -8.84 -12.46 -5.70
CA PHE A 79 -8.48 -11.07 -5.96
C PHE A 79 -6.99 -10.89 -6.24
N ILE A 80 -6.68 -9.87 -7.04
CA ILE A 80 -5.31 -9.38 -7.25
C ILE A 80 -5.09 -8.20 -6.29
N SER A 81 -4.02 -8.24 -5.51
CA SER A 81 -3.72 -7.21 -4.52
C SER A 81 -2.36 -6.57 -4.80
N ILE A 82 -2.37 -5.28 -5.14
CA ILE A 82 -1.17 -4.46 -5.34
C ILE A 82 -0.89 -3.70 -4.06
N ARG A 83 0.37 -3.71 -3.60
CA ARG A 83 0.83 -2.94 -2.45
C ARG A 83 1.75 -1.84 -2.92
N PHE A 84 1.57 -0.68 -2.32
CA PHE A 84 2.30 0.52 -2.69
C PHE A 84 2.42 1.48 -1.50
N VAL A 85 3.30 2.46 -1.62
CA VAL A 85 3.40 3.61 -0.72
C VAL A 85 3.39 4.89 -1.54
N GLY A 86 2.98 6.00 -0.95
CA GLY A 86 3.09 7.30 -1.61
C GLY A 86 4.54 7.75 -1.71
N SER A 87 4.90 8.43 -2.81
CA SER A 87 6.21 9.08 -2.94
C SER A 87 6.43 10.15 -1.88
N ILE A 88 5.35 10.78 -1.42
CA ILE A 88 5.29 11.71 -0.30
C ILE A 88 4.37 11.10 0.74
N GLN A 89 4.79 11.13 2.01
CA GLN A 89 3.95 10.67 3.13
C GLN A 89 3.56 11.86 3.99
N SER A 90 2.31 11.87 4.45
CA SER A 90 1.78 12.83 5.41
C SER A 90 1.35 12.09 6.67
N GLN A 91 1.65 12.63 7.85
CA GLN A 91 1.22 12.03 9.11
C GLN A 91 -0.29 12.20 9.27
N GLY A 92 -0.99 11.07 9.39
CA GLY A 92 -2.42 11.04 9.68
C GLY A 92 -3.32 11.42 8.49
N THR A 93 -2.75 11.63 7.29
CA THR A 93 -3.47 12.05 6.10
C THR A 93 -3.15 11.14 4.94
N ASP A 94 -4.16 10.60 4.31
CA ASP A 94 -4.03 9.85 3.07
C ASP A 94 -4.04 10.80 1.87
N LEU A 95 -2.86 11.06 1.30
CA LEU A 95 -2.72 11.97 0.17
C LEU A 95 -3.40 11.48 -1.12
N PHE A 96 -3.61 10.17 -1.29
CA PHE A 96 -4.36 9.66 -2.44
C PHE A 96 -5.84 10.04 -2.36
N GLN A 97 -6.42 10.03 -1.17
CA GLN A 97 -7.79 10.51 -0.97
C GLN A 97 -7.85 12.04 -1.01
N GLU A 98 -6.93 12.75 -0.36
CA GLU A 98 -6.99 14.22 -0.33
C GLU A 98 -6.70 14.89 -1.67
N LEU A 99 -5.67 14.40 -2.39
CA LEU A 99 -5.25 15.05 -3.64
C LEU A 99 -6.01 14.51 -4.86
N TRP A 100 -6.32 13.21 -4.88
CA TRP A 100 -6.90 12.54 -6.04
C TRP A 100 -8.30 12.00 -5.78
N ASP A 101 -8.84 12.18 -4.57
CA ASP A 101 -10.16 11.72 -4.14
C ASP A 101 -10.45 10.26 -4.51
N ILE A 102 -9.46 9.39 -4.27
CA ILE A 102 -9.56 7.98 -4.59
C ILE A 102 -10.63 7.34 -3.71
N PRO A 103 -11.70 6.74 -4.30
CA PRO A 103 -12.76 6.11 -3.54
C PRO A 103 -12.29 4.83 -2.87
N ILE A 104 -12.85 4.52 -1.69
CA ILE A 104 -12.56 3.27 -0.98
C ILE A 104 -13.04 2.05 -1.78
N LEU A 105 -14.22 2.14 -2.39
CA LEU A 105 -14.81 1.08 -3.21
C LEU A 105 -15.33 1.67 -4.53
N ARG A 106 -14.94 1.05 -5.64
CA ARG A 106 -15.42 1.43 -6.97
C ARG A 106 -15.62 0.21 -7.84
N SER A 107 -16.81 0.09 -8.45
CA SER A 107 -17.10 -0.95 -9.43
C SER A 107 -16.70 -0.52 -10.85
N PHE A 108 -16.11 -1.45 -11.58
CA PHE A 108 -15.73 -1.34 -12.97
C PHE A 108 -16.48 -2.37 -13.84
N SER A 109 -17.63 -2.86 -13.37
CA SER A 109 -18.52 -3.71 -14.14
C SER A 109 -18.88 -3.00 -15.45
N GLY A 110 -18.66 -3.66 -16.59
CA GLY A 110 -18.89 -3.05 -17.91
C GLY A 110 -17.62 -2.56 -18.62
N THR A 111 -16.45 -2.57 -17.97
CA THR A 111 -15.17 -2.33 -18.63
C THR A 111 -14.14 -3.41 -18.28
N THR A 112 -13.44 -3.92 -19.28
CA THR A 112 -12.36 -4.91 -19.07
C THR A 112 -11.01 -4.26 -18.78
N GLN A 113 -10.89 -2.95 -18.97
CA GLN A 113 -9.61 -2.24 -18.92
C GLN A 113 -8.96 -2.28 -17.53
N MET A 114 -9.74 -2.10 -16.47
CA MET A 114 -9.22 -2.17 -15.09
C MET A 114 -8.68 -3.57 -14.80
N LYS A 115 -9.41 -4.63 -15.15
CA LYS A 115 -8.96 -6.02 -15.05
C LYS A 115 -7.64 -6.24 -15.77
N GLN A 116 -7.56 -5.79 -17.04
CA GLN A 116 -6.33 -5.92 -17.85
C GLN A 116 -5.13 -5.24 -17.19
N TYR A 117 -5.30 -4.07 -16.58
CA TYR A 117 -4.20 -3.40 -15.88
C TYR A 117 -3.73 -4.19 -14.67
N PHE A 118 -4.62 -4.70 -13.83
CA PHE A 118 -4.26 -5.51 -12.67
C PHE A 118 -3.57 -6.81 -13.08
N GLU A 119 -4.11 -7.52 -14.06
CA GLU A 119 -3.52 -8.76 -14.61
C GLU A 119 -2.15 -8.49 -15.24
N ALA A 120 -2.00 -7.38 -15.95
CA ALA A 120 -0.73 -7.00 -16.56
C ALA A 120 0.33 -6.59 -15.52
N VAL A 121 -0.05 -5.91 -14.42
CA VAL A 121 0.87 -5.64 -13.30
C VAL A 121 1.33 -6.95 -12.67
N TYR A 122 0.42 -7.90 -12.45
CA TYR A 122 0.73 -9.21 -11.90
C TYR A 122 1.67 -10.01 -12.83
N ALA A 123 1.36 -10.07 -14.12
CA ALA A 123 2.19 -10.76 -15.12
C ALA A 123 3.60 -10.15 -15.24
N SER A 124 3.70 -8.80 -15.27
CA SER A 124 4.99 -8.11 -15.30
C SER A 124 5.83 -8.38 -14.05
N ALA A 125 5.21 -8.47 -12.87
CA ALA A 125 5.92 -8.77 -11.63
C ALA A 125 6.55 -10.19 -11.63
N LEU A 126 5.90 -11.16 -12.27
CA LEU A 126 6.40 -12.52 -12.42
C LEU A 126 7.46 -12.64 -13.53
N SER A 127 7.54 -11.67 -14.43
CA SER A 127 8.46 -11.70 -15.57
C SER A 127 9.91 -11.48 -15.12
N ARG A 128 10.86 -11.90 -15.96
CA ARG A 128 12.32 -11.75 -15.72
C ARG A 128 12.97 -10.64 -16.56
N HIS A 129 12.17 -9.87 -17.32
CA HIS A 129 12.76 -8.83 -18.18
C HIS A 129 13.14 -7.57 -17.38
N ASN A 130 14.14 -6.84 -17.90
CA ASN A 130 14.74 -5.71 -17.19
C ASN A 130 13.82 -4.48 -17.06
N PHE A 131 12.81 -4.35 -17.93
CA PHE A 131 11.91 -3.19 -17.97
C PHE A 131 10.61 -3.38 -17.16
N LYS A 132 10.45 -4.52 -16.47
CA LYS A 132 9.23 -4.83 -15.72
C LYS A 132 8.79 -3.74 -14.74
N MET A 133 9.74 -3.09 -14.07
CA MET A 133 9.43 -2.03 -13.12
C MET A 133 8.88 -0.76 -13.78
N LEU A 134 9.33 -0.46 -15.01
CA LEU A 134 8.79 0.65 -15.78
C LEU A 134 7.34 0.36 -16.20
N GLU A 135 7.08 -0.86 -16.66
CA GLU A 135 5.73 -1.29 -17.03
C GLU A 135 4.76 -1.30 -15.85
N ILE A 136 5.19 -1.86 -14.70
CA ILE A 136 4.40 -1.88 -13.48
C ILE A 136 4.06 -0.45 -13.04
N ARG A 137 5.05 0.46 -13.03
CA ARG A 137 4.87 1.86 -12.65
C ARG A 137 3.90 2.58 -13.57
N GLY A 138 4.04 2.38 -14.88
CA GLY A 138 3.12 2.97 -15.87
C GLY A 138 1.68 2.51 -15.66
N ARG A 139 1.45 1.19 -15.50
CA ARG A 139 0.12 0.62 -15.28
C ARG A 139 -0.47 1.01 -13.94
N LEU A 140 0.33 1.08 -12.88
CA LEU A 140 -0.12 1.52 -11.57
C LEU A 140 -0.62 2.97 -11.61
N ASN A 141 0.08 3.86 -12.32
CA ASN A 141 -0.38 5.23 -12.53
C ASN A 141 -1.69 5.28 -13.33
N LEU A 142 -1.85 4.42 -14.35
CA LEU A 142 -3.11 4.33 -15.12
C LEU A 142 -4.27 3.83 -14.26
N ILE A 143 -4.05 2.87 -13.35
CA ILE A 143 -5.06 2.41 -12.39
C ILE A 143 -5.52 3.59 -11.52
N PHE A 144 -4.59 4.35 -10.94
CA PHE A 144 -4.92 5.52 -10.13
C PHE A 144 -5.64 6.61 -10.95
N ALA A 145 -5.19 6.87 -12.18
CA ALA A 145 -5.85 7.81 -13.07
C ALA A 145 -7.30 7.41 -13.35
N MET A 146 -7.58 6.12 -13.60
CA MET A 146 -8.95 5.64 -13.80
C MET A 146 -9.80 5.74 -12.53
N LEU A 147 -9.23 5.51 -11.35
CA LEU A 147 -9.94 5.68 -10.09
C LEU A 147 -10.30 7.15 -9.84
N ALA A 148 -9.38 8.09 -10.14
CA ALA A 148 -9.59 9.53 -9.99
C ALA A 148 -10.60 10.10 -11.01
N GLN A 149 -10.52 9.69 -12.30
CA GLN A 149 -11.40 10.20 -13.38
C GLN A 149 -12.89 9.91 -13.15
N CYS A 150 -13.22 8.91 -12.35
CA CYS A 150 -14.61 8.56 -12.07
C CYS A 150 -15.40 9.67 -11.36
N ARG A 151 -14.75 10.69 -10.78
CA ARG A 151 -15.42 11.85 -10.19
C ARG A 151 -15.79 12.90 -11.23
N GLU A 152 -14.93 13.17 -12.21
CA GLU A 152 -15.21 14.17 -13.24
C GLU A 152 -16.45 13.82 -14.07
N ALA A 153 -16.68 12.52 -14.32
CA ALA A 153 -17.88 12.05 -15.03
C ALA A 153 -19.20 12.29 -14.25
N ASN A 154 -19.14 12.26 -12.90
CA ASN A 154 -20.30 12.56 -12.06
C ASN A 154 -20.52 14.09 -11.90
N LEU A 155 -19.46 14.89 -11.95
CA LEU A 155 -19.54 16.35 -11.90
C LEU A 155 -20.08 16.96 -13.21
N CYS A 156 -19.88 16.31 -14.36
CA CYS A 156 -20.44 16.77 -15.63
C CYS A 156 -21.95 16.53 -15.78
N GLN A 157 -22.60 15.81 -14.86
CA GLN A 157 -24.06 15.62 -14.86
C GLN A 157 -24.83 16.55 -13.93
N ASP A 158 -24.16 17.23 -12.98
CA ASP A 158 -24.77 18.22 -12.09
C ASP A 158 -24.30 19.64 -12.45
N THR A 159 -25.20 20.38 -13.05
CA THR A 159 -25.05 21.78 -13.46
C THR A 159 -25.00 22.71 -12.26
N SER A 160 -23.82 23.15 -11.85
CA SER A 160 -23.54 24.52 -11.35
C SER A 160 -22.03 24.73 -11.15
N LEU A 161 -21.33 24.84 -12.27
CA LEU A 161 -19.86 25.01 -12.29
C LEU A 161 -19.33 26.25 -11.54
N GLU A 162 -20.16 27.26 -11.29
CA GLU A 162 -19.76 28.47 -10.59
C GLU A 162 -19.87 28.37 -9.07
N GLU A 163 -20.87 27.67 -8.55
CA GLU A 163 -21.03 27.49 -7.10
C GLU A 163 -20.04 26.49 -6.51
N ASP A 164 -19.68 25.44 -7.26
CA ASP A 164 -18.70 24.44 -6.80
C ASP A 164 -17.27 24.96 -6.90
N ARG A 165 -16.98 25.87 -7.84
CA ARG A 165 -15.69 26.57 -7.91
C ARG A 165 -15.51 27.53 -6.73
N ALA A 166 -16.55 28.25 -6.33
CA ALA A 166 -16.54 29.13 -5.16
C ALA A 166 -16.45 28.34 -3.84
N LYS A 167 -17.10 27.16 -3.75
CA LYS A 167 -16.96 26.23 -2.61
C LYS A 167 -15.57 25.60 -2.56
N MET A 168 -14.97 25.24 -3.69
CA MET A 168 -13.59 24.75 -3.76
C MET A 168 -12.59 25.82 -3.39
N GLU A 169 -12.78 27.06 -3.82
CA GLU A 169 -11.90 28.18 -3.42
C GLU A 169 -12.03 28.55 -1.94
N ALA A 170 -13.21 28.36 -1.33
CA ALA A 170 -13.44 28.59 0.10
C ALA A 170 -12.97 27.41 1.00
N LEU A 171 -13.02 26.18 0.51
CA LEU A 171 -12.50 24.98 1.21
C LEU A 171 -10.97 24.87 1.15
N PHE A 172 -10.38 25.47 0.14
CA PHE A 172 -8.92 25.52 -0.02
C PHE A 172 -8.44 26.97 0.19
N ASP A 173 -8.13 27.31 1.41
CA ASP A 173 -7.14 28.37 1.65
C ASP A 173 -5.79 27.85 1.12
N VAL A 174 -5.71 27.82 -0.23
CA VAL A 174 -4.60 27.30 -1.03
C VAL A 174 -3.27 27.91 -0.60
N LYS A 175 -3.27 29.17 -0.09
CA LYS A 175 -2.07 29.82 0.43
C LYS A 175 -1.60 29.20 1.74
N SER A 176 -2.49 28.82 2.65
CA SER A 176 -2.10 28.20 3.93
C SER A 176 -1.64 26.75 3.73
N ILE A 177 -2.21 26.01 2.79
CA ILE A 177 -1.78 24.65 2.41
C ILE A 177 -0.47 24.72 1.62
N GLN A 178 -0.31 25.66 0.69
CA GLN A 178 0.95 25.87 -0.04
C GLN A 178 2.10 26.31 0.87
N LEU A 179 1.86 27.19 1.87
CA LEU A 179 2.90 27.59 2.83
C LEU A 179 3.27 26.48 3.82
N ARG A 180 2.31 25.66 4.21
CA ARG A 180 2.54 24.47 5.04
C ARG A 180 3.16 23.31 4.23
N ALA A 181 2.70 23.09 3.01
CA ALA A 181 3.25 22.07 2.12
C ALA A 181 4.64 22.42 1.63
N SER A 182 4.94 23.67 1.22
CA SER A 182 6.25 24.03 0.70
C SER A 182 7.35 24.00 1.78
N LYS A 183 7.08 24.50 3.00
CA LYS A 183 8.05 24.42 4.10
C LYS A 183 8.20 23.00 4.65
N SER A 184 7.14 22.21 4.66
CA SER A 184 7.12 20.82 5.14
C SER A 184 7.56 19.83 4.07
N ALA A 185 7.28 20.07 2.78
CA ALA A 185 7.64 19.19 1.68
C ALA A 185 9.14 19.25 1.34
N GLN A 186 9.75 20.43 1.38
CA GLN A 186 11.21 20.56 1.18
C GLN A 186 12.03 19.88 2.28
N GLN A 187 11.50 19.85 3.54
CA GLN A 187 12.16 19.17 4.66
C GLN A 187 11.80 17.67 4.74
N LYS A 188 10.64 17.26 4.15
CA LYS A 188 10.14 15.87 4.20
C LYS A 188 10.55 15.01 3.01
N ASN A 189 10.97 15.59 1.91
CA ASN A 189 11.31 14.84 0.69
C ASN A 189 12.82 14.82 0.42
N ASP A 190 13.59 14.49 1.43
CA ASP A 190 15.04 14.31 1.27
C ASP A 190 15.31 13.08 0.37
N PRO A 191 15.93 13.26 -0.82
CA PRO A 191 16.15 12.18 -1.78
C PRO A 191 17.02 11.06 -1.21
N ARG A 192 17.87 11.36 -0.22
CA ARG A 192 18.72 10.39 0.46
C ARG A 192 17.86 9.42 1.30
N ILE A 193 16.85 9.95 1.98
CA ILE A 193 15.90 9.11 2.76
C ILE A 193 15.01 8.31 1.83
N THR A 194 14.62 8.88 0.67
CA THR A 194 13.88 8.14 -0.35
C THR A 194 14.69 6.95 -0.87
N ALA A 195 15.97 7.15 -1.19
CA ALA A 195 16.86 6.07 -1.63
C ALA A 195 17.00 4.97 -0.56
N LEU A 196 17.07 5.34 0.72
CA LEU A 196 17.12 4.37 1.81
C LEU A 196 15.80 3.60 1.95
N GLU A 197 14.65 4.25 1.85
CA GLU A 197 13.35 3.57 1.85
C GLU A 197 13.23 2.58 0.69
N ASP A 198 13.64 2.99 -0.52
CA ASP A 198 13.65 2.11 -1.69
C ASP A 198 14.55 0.89 -1.46
N TYR A 199 15.71 1.12 -0.86
CA TYR A 199 16.63 0.04 -0.51
C TYR A 199 16.01 -0.95 0.48
N ILE A 200 15.40 -0.46 1.56
CA ILE A 200 14.72 -1.30 2.57
C ILE A 200 13.60 -2.12 1.93
N ILE A 201 12.77 -1.49 1.07
CA ILE A 201 11.64 -2.15 0.40
C ILE A 201 12.12 -3.25 -0.56
N THR A 202 13.22 -2.99 -1.29
CA THR A 202 13.73 -3.91 -2.31
C THR A 202 14.60 -5.01 -1.74
N HIS A 203 15.14 -4.83 -0.51
CA HIS A 203 16.02 -5.79 0.17
C HIS A 203 15.48 -6.21 1.55
N PRO A 204 14.23 -6.74 1.63
CA PRO A 204 13.55 -7.02 2.90
C PRO A 204 14.21 -8.11 3.75
N THR A 205 15.05 -8.95 3.13
CA THR A 205 15.78 -10.03 3.80
C THR A 205 17.16 -9.62 4.33
N GLU A 206 17.64 -8.44 3.91
CA GLU A 206 18.96 -7.98 4.33
C GLU A 206 18.97 -7.51 5.78
N ASN A 207 20.00 -7.87 6.51
CA ASN A 207 20.18 -7.40 7.89
C ASN A 207 20.93 -6.06 7.87
N LEU A 208 20.17 -4.97 7.76
CA LEU A 208 20.71 -3.62 7.67
C LEU A 208 21.22 -3.14 9.02
N SER A 209 22.56 -3.03 9.16
CA SER A 209 23.17 -2.36 10.30
C SER A 209 22.95 -0.84 10.25
N HIS A 210 23.03 -0.16 11.39
CA HIS A 210 22.99 1.32 11.45
C HIS A 210 24.02 1.96 10.54
N ALA A 211 25.25 1.46 10.54
CA ALA A 211 26.33 1.97 9.71
C ALA A 211 25.97 1.89 8.23
N LYS A 212 25.41 0.74 7.78
CA LYS A 212 24.99 0.56 6.39
C LYS A 212 23.84 1.49 5.99
N MET A 213 22.88 1.71 6.88
CA MET A 213 21.78 2.64 6.62
C MET A 213 22.27 4.10 6.52
N CYS A 214 23.24 4.50 7.37
CA CYS A 214 23.88 5.81 7.28
C CYS A 214 24.69 5.98 6.01
N GLU A 215 25.40 4.93 5.58
CA GLU A 215 26.15 4.93 4.32
C GLU A 215 25.22 5.10 3.10
N ILE A 216 24.11 4.33 3.04
CA ILE A 216 23.14 4.43 1.93
C ILE A 216 22.52 5.83 1.87
N ALA A 217 22.20 6.42 3.02
CA ALA A 217 21.59 7.74 3.09
C ALA A 217 22.62 8.88 3.07
N ASP A 218 23.92 8.60 3.14
CA ASP A 218 25.01 9.59 3.23
C ASP A 218 24.75 10.66 4.30
N VAL A 219 24.40 10.21 5.51
CA VAL A 219 24.13 11.10 6.68
C VAL A 219 24.61 10.46 7.98
N SER A 220 24.84 11.31 8.99
CA SER A 220 25.09 10.84 10.35
C SER A 220 23.86 10.16 10.96
N GLU A 221 24.08 9.30 11.98
CA GLU A 221 23.00 8.56 12.64
C GLU A 221 21.91 9.48 13.24
N SER A 222 22.30 10.58 13.88
CA SER A 222 21.35 11.53 14.45
C SER A 222 20.50 12.22 13.38
N THR A 223 21.12 12.58 12.25
CA THR A 223 20.45 13.15 11.09
C THR A 223 19.51 12.14 10.46
N LEU A 224 19.96 10.88 10.29
CA LEU A 224 19.15 9.80 9.76
C LEU A 224 17.88 9.59 10.59
N ARG A 225 18.00 9.46 11.89
CA ARG A 225 16.85 9.26 12.79
C ARG A 225 15.84 10.41 12.68
N ARG A 226 16.31 11.65 12.65
CA ARG A 226 15.47 12.84 12.56
C ARG A 226 14.76 12.92 11.21
N LEU A 227 15.50 12.79 10.09
CA LEU A 227 14.94 12.90 8.74
C LEU A 227 14.00 11.75 8.44
N PHE A 228 14.37 10.51 8.80
CA PHE A 228 13.55 9.34 8.55
C PHE A 228 12.21 9.43 9.31
N LYS A 229 12.26 9.79 10.60
CA LYS A 229 11.03 9.99 11.41
C LYS A 229 10.20 11.17 10.89
N ALA A 230 10.82 12.25 10.45
CA ALA A 230 10.10 13.39 9.87
C ALA A 230 9.38 13.04 8.57
N LYS A 231 9.96 12.15 7.74
CA LYS A 231 9.39 11.71 6.49
C LYS A 231 8.33 10.64 6.68
N THR A 232 8.64 9.57 7.43
CA THR A 232 7.79 8.36 7.51
C THR A 232 6.84 8.35 8.72
N GLY A 233 7.05 9.25 9.68
CA GLY A 233 6.34 9.24 10.96
C GLY A 233 6.83 8.16 11.94
N LYS A 234 7.65 7.21 11.48
CA LYS A 234 8.09 6.02 12.21
C LYS A 234 9.60 6.04 12.47
N THR A 235 10.04 5.29 13.46
CA THR A 235 11.48 5.02 13.59
C THR A 235 11.91 4.07 12.47
N ILE A 236 13.17 4.17 12.04
CA ILE A 236 13.70 3.32 10.97
C ILE A 236 13.59 1.82 11.30
N TYR A 237 13.76 1.44 12.57
CA TYR A 237 13.59 0.05 13.00
C TYR A 237 12.14 -0.43 12.93
N ALA A 238 11.18 0.42 13.31
CA ALA A 238 9.77 0.09 13.18
C ALA A 238 9.41 -0.12 11.71
N TYR A 239 9.90 0.74 10.83
CA TYR A 239 9.68 0.65 9.38
C TYR A 239 10.30 -0.64 8.79
N VAL A 240 11.57 -0.91 9.08
CA VAL A 240 12.25 -2.15 8.64
C VAL A 240 11.51 -3.39 9.14
N ARG A 241 11.07 -3.39 10.41
CA ARG A 241 10.30 -4.50 11.00
C ARG A 241 8.99 -4.71 10.24
N GLU A 242 8.26 -3.67 9.92
CA GLU A 242 7.01 -3.76 9.15
C GLU A 242 7.23 -4.32 7.75
N ILE A 243 8.27 -3.85 7.04
CA ILE A 243 8.61 -4.39 5.71
C ILE A 243 9.00 -5.87 5.79
N LYS A 244 9.80 -6.26 6.79
CA LYS A 244 10.15 -7.68 7.02
C LYS A 244 8.91 -8.52 7.31
N MET A 245 7.99 -8.05 8.15
CA MET A 245 6.75 -8.76 8.48
C MET A 245 5.79 -8.84 7.30
N THR A 246 5.73 -7.79 6.46
CA THR A 246 5.00 -7.80 5.20
C THR A 246 5.53 -8.89 4.25
N ASN A 247 6.85 -9.00 4.13
CA ASN A 247 7.47 -10.05 3.32
C ASN A 247 7.20 -11.44 3.91
N ALA A 248 7.25 -11.58 5.26
CA ALA A 248 6.88 -12.82 5.94
C ALA A 248 5.44 -13.23 5.62
N ALA A 249 4.50 -12.31 5.76
CA ALA A 249 3.08 -12.54 5.48
C ALA A 249 2.88 -13.02 4.04
N ARG A 250 3.54 -12.37 3.08
CA ARG A 250 3.54 -12.79 1.68
C ARG A 250 4.03 -14.24 1.51
N ARG A 251 5.23 -14.56 2.02
CA ARG A 251 5.81 -15.91 1.89
C ARG A 251 4.95 -16.99 2.55
N LEU A 252 4.33 -16.68 3.69
CA LEU A 252 3.41 -17.59 4.36
C LEU A 252 2.21 -17.96 3.49
N LEU A 253 1.68 -17.02 2.69
CA LEU A 253 0.50 -17.22 1.84
C LEU A 253 0.82 -17.88 0.50
N ILE A 254 2.01 -17.62 -0.09
CA ILE A 254 2.32 -18.04 -1.45
C ILE A 254 3.33 -19.19 -1.53
N THR A 255 3.90 -19.62 -0.40
CA THR A 255 4.90 -20.70 -0.36
C THR A 255 4.62 -21.68 0.78
N ASN A 256 5.14 -22.90 0.63
CA ASN A 256 5.12 -23.93 1.69
C ASN A 256 6.40 -23.92 2.53
N GLU A 257 7.19 -22.83 2.49
CA GLU A 257 8.43 -22.74 3.26
C GLU A 257 8.15 -22.92 4.77
N PRO A 258 9.00 -23.68 5.49
CA PRO A 258 8.90 -23.76 6.95
C PRO A 258 8.93 -22.38 7.60
N ILE A 259 8.09 -22.13 8.60
CA ILE A 259 8.04 -20.84 9.32
C ILE A 259 9.42 -20.46 9.87
N ALA A 260 10.16 -21.45 10.38
CA ALA A 260 11.53 -21.24 10.84
C ALA A 260 12.47 -20.76 9.70
N ALA A 261 12.33 -21.31 8.50
CA ALA A 261 13.13 -20.89 7.34
C ALA A 261 12.80 -19.43 6.94
N ILE A 262 11.52 -19.06 6.93
CA ILE A 262 11.09 -17.67 6.69
C ILE A 262 11.67 -16.73 7.75
N SER A 263 11.62 -17.13 9.03
CA SER A 263 12.16 -16.36 10.16
C SER A 263 13.66 -16.09 9.98
N TYR A 264 14.45 -17.12 9.73
CA TYR A 264 15.90 -16.97 9.54
C TYR A 264 16.24 -16.16 8.29
N ALA A 265 15.52 -16.37 7.18
CA ALA A 265 15.75 -15.62 5.95
C ALA A 265 15.47 -14.12 6.10
N LEU A 266 14.62 -13.74 7.06
CA LEU A 266 14.33 -12.33 7.41
C LEU A 266 15.28 -11.77 8.50
N GLY A 267 16.27 -12.58 8.91
CA GLY A 267 17.31 -12.18 9.87
C GLY A 267 16.85 -12.19 11.33
N TYR A 268 15.86 -13.00 11.68
CA TYR A 268 15.47 -13.23 13.08
C TYR A 268 16.31 -14.36 13.67
N GLU A 269 16.84 -14.15 14.87
CA GLU A 269 17.67 -15.13 15.57
C GLU A 269 16.88 -16.38 15.98
N THR A 270 15.61 -16.18 16.35
CA THR A 270 14.74 -17.27 16.78
C THR A 270 13.34 -17.18 16.15
N PRO A 271 12.76 -18.33 15.72
CA PRO A 271 11.39 -18.39 15.23
C PRO A 271 10.34 -17.98 16.27
N SER A 272 10.65 -18.13 17.56
CA SER A 272 9.76 -17.73 18.65
C SER A 272 9.63 -16.21 18.72
N TYR A 273 10.74 -15.48 18.64
CA TYR A 273 10.72 -14.02 18.62
C TYR A 273 10.08 -13.48 17.35
N PHE A 274 10.38 -14.10 16.20
CA PHE A 274 9.70 -13.79 14.94
C PHE A 274 8.17 -13.95 15.06
N SER A 275 7.69 -15.09 15.62
CA SER A 275 6.25 -15.35 15.77
C SER A 275 5.58 -14.34 16.71
N LYS A 276 6.26 -13.88 17.75
CA LYS A 276 5.79 -12.80 18.63
C LYS A 276 5.64 -11.48 17.85
N CYS A 277 6.69 -11.05 17.14
CA CYS A 277 6.65 -9.83 16.31
C CYS A 277 5.57 -9.89 15.23
N PHE A 278 5.39 -11.06 14.60
CA PHE A 278 4.37 -11.28 13.58
C PHE A 278 2.96 -11.10 14.18
N ARG A 279 2.71 -11.72 15.35
CA ARG A 279 1.43 -11.60 16.05
C ARG A 279 1.13 -10.18 16.52
N GLU A 280 2.15 -9.41 16.92
CA GLU A 280 1.98 -7.99 17.28
C GLU A 280 1.47 -7.14 16.11
N ILE A 281 1.86 -7.47 14.87
CA ILE A 281 1.48 -6.70 13.66
C ILE A 281 0.18 -7.23 13.04
N PHE A 282 0.01 -8.56 12.97
CA PHE A 282 -1.11 -9.17 12.25
C PHE A 282 -2.20 -9.75 13.16
N GLY A 283 -2.06 -9.64 14.50
CA GLY A 283 -3.05 -10.13 15.46
C GLY A 283 -3.11 -11.64 15.62
N MET A 284 -2.38 -12.41 14.79
CA MET A 284 -2.36 -13.88 14.79
C MET A 284 -0.95 -14.42 14.58
N THR A 285 -0.74 -15.69 14.91
CA THR A 285 0.54 -16.37 14.69
C THR A 285 0.80 -16.63 13.20
N PRO A 286 2.09 -16.80 12.78
CA PRO A 286 2.41 -17.17 11.40
C PRO A 286 1.72 -18.47 10.93
N GLN A 287 1.52 -19.42 11.84
CA GLN A 287 0.84 -20.68 11.51
C GLN A 287 -0.65 -20.49 11.26
N GLU A 288 -1.32 -19.70 12.09
CA GLU A 288 -2.72 -19.33 11.89
C GLU A 288 -2.88 -18.54 10.59
N TYR A 289 -1.98 -17.58 10.34
CA TYR A 289 -1.99 -16.76 9.13
C TYR A 289 -1.85 -17.61 7.87
N ARG A 290 -0.93 -18.59 7.85
CA ARG A 290 -0.78 -19.55 6.75
C ARG A 290 -2.05 -20.34 6.48
N LYS A 291 -2.74 -20.79 7.53
CA LYS A 291 -3.99 -21.56 7.38
C LYS A 291 -5.11 -20.76 6.73
N THR A 292 -5.09 -19.42 6.78
CA THR A 292 -6.11 -18.60 6.11
C THR A 292 -6.05 -18.71 4.58
N SER A 293 -4.92 -19.15 4.01
CA SER A 293 -4.73 -19.28 2.55
C SER A 293 -4.65 -20.74 2.06
N HIS A 294 -4.47 -21.71 2.96
CA HIS A 294 -4.25 -23.10 2.60
C HIS A 294 -5.49 -23.96 2.85
N GLU A 295 -6.40 -23.88 1.91
CA GLU A 295 -7.18 -25.00 1.42
C GLU A 295 -7.26 -24.85 -0.11
N VAL A 296 -6.15 -25.13 -0.79
CA VAL A 296 -6.11 -25.37 -2.24
C VAL A 296 -5.58 -26.75 -2.45
#